data_d63568907949c40102ce4b95852c6a1d
#
_entry.id   d63568907949c40102ce4b95852c6a1d
#
_cell.length_a   1.000
_cell.length_b   1.000
_cell.length_c   1.000
_cell.angle_alpha   90.00
_cell.angle_beta   90.00
_cell.angle_gamma   90.00
#
_symmetry.space_group_name_H-M   'P 1'
#
loop_
_entity.id
_entity.type
_entity.pdbx_description
1 polymer ?
#
loop_
_entity_poly.entity_id
_entity_poly.type
_entity_poly.pdbx_seq_one_letter_code
_entity_poly.pdbx_strand_id
1 'polypeptide(L)'
;MGAVLYHVSEFRGITAFEPRVPPSPDSGIAQPVVWAVDDQRLHNFLLPRDCPRVTFYPAQESTESDLRTLMGPSGCTVRAVVAIESAWFKRVRDARLFLYRMPPDQFEIADAAAGYWISPRSVSPLDVVEVNDCIASIVERQVELRLVPSLWPLRDAVVRSSLNFSCIRMRNARAREGTTP
;
A
#
# COMPACT_ATOMS: atom_id res chain seq x y z
N MET A 1 22.26 3.22 -7.25
CA MET A 1 21.27 4.31 -7.15
C MET A 1 20.67 4.25 -5.77
N GLY A 2 20.52 5.39 -5.07
CA GLY A 2 19.87 5.43 -3.76
C GLY A 2 18.37 5.13 -3.86
N ALA A 3 17.76 4.69 -2.76
CA ALA A 3 16.32 4.44 -2.69
C ALA A 3 15.55 5.75 -2.98
N VAL A 4 14.46 5.64 -3.74
CA VAL A 4 13.50 6.75 -3.91
C VAL A 4 12.36 6.51 -2.93
N LEU A 5 12.17 7.46 -2.01
CA LEU A 5 11.22 7.34 -0.93
C LEU A 5 10.11 8.37 -1.04
N TYR A 6 8.90 7.97 -0.67
CA TYR A 6 7.72 8.82 -0.71
C TYR A 6 6.92 8.75 0.60
N HIS A 7 6.37 9.91 0.99
CA HIS A 7 5.21 9.95 1.88
C HIS A 7 3.99 10.36 1.06
N VAL A 8 2.89 9.62 1.18
CA VAL A 8 1.66 9.87 0.42
C VAL A 8 0.61 10.50 1.31
N SER A 9 0.00 11.60 0.85
CA SER A 9 -1.02 12.33 1.59
C SER A 9 -2.16 12.78 0.68
N GLU A 10 -3.36 12.94 1.22
CA GLU A 10 -4.49 13.62 0.57
C GLU A 10 -4.42 15.16 0.75
N PHE A 11 -3.45 15.66 1.52
CA PHE A 11 -3.28 17.08 1.79
C PHE A 11 -2.06 17.62 1.06
N ARG A 12 -2.25 18.78 0.39
CA ARG A 12 -1.20 19.55 -0.24
C ARG A 12 -0.58 20.53 0.76
N GLY A 13 0.68 20.91 0.54
CA GLY A 13 1.33 21.99 1.27
C GLY A 13 1.94 21.58 2.61
N ILE A 14 2.19 20.28 2.82
CA ILE A 14 2.96 19.84 3.98
C ILE A 14 4.43 20.20 3.76
N THR A 15 4.96 21.07 4.59
CA THR A 15 6.36 21.55 4.52
C THR A 15 7.32 20.76 5.41
N ALA A 16 6.77 20.09 6.44
CA ALA A 16 7.52 19.21 7.34
C ALA A 16 6.62 18.10 7.87
N PHE A 17 7.19 16.93 8.02
CA PHE A 17 6.55 15.76 8.63
C PHE A 17 7.14 15.56 10.01
N GLU A 18 6.30 15.65 11.04
CA GLU A 18 6.69 15.42 12.42
C GLU A 18 6.52 13.94 12.80
N PRO A 19 7.45 13.37 13.59
CA PRO A 19 7.33 12.03 14.10
C PRO A 19 6.02 11.83 14.87
N ARG A 20 5.31 10.73 14.60
CA ARG A 20 4.06 10.35 15.29
C ARG A 20 4.11 8.89 15.70
N VAL A 21 3.50 8.60 16.84
CA VAL A 21 3.32 7.21 17.27
C VAL A 21 2.49 6.47 16.23
N PRO A 22 2.94 5.28 15.77
CA PRO A 22 2.18 4.49 14.81
C PRO A 22 0.77 4.18 15.32
N PRO A 23 -0.26 4.25 14.45
CA PRO A 23 -1.65 4.03 14.86
C PRO A 23 -1.99 2.56 15.14
N SER A 24 -1.10 1.63 14.80
CA SER A 24 -1.26 0.20 15.04
C SER A 24 -0.08 -0.35 15.84
N PRO A 25 -0.33 -1.10 16.92
CA PRO A 25 0.72 -1.79 17.66
C PRO A 25 1.42 -2.87 16.84
N ASP A 26 0.76 -3.37 15.78
CA ASP A 26 1.30 -4.40 14.88
C ASP A 26 2.51 -3.94 14.07
N SER A 27 2.81 -2.63 14.06
CA SER A 27 3.99 -2.09 13.39
C SER A 27 5.32 -2.52 14.05
N GLY A 28 5.28 -3.02 15.29
CA GLY A 28 6.48 -3.32 16.07
C GLY A 28 7.30 -2.10 16.49
N ILE A 29 6.85 -0.88 16.15
CA ILE A 29 7.54 0.39 16.41
C ILE A 29 6.76 1.15 17.48
N ALA A 30 7.36 1.31 18.65
CA ALA A 30 6.74 2.00 19.79
C ALA A 30 7.03 3.49 19.82
N GLN A 31 8.11 3.93 19.19
CA GLN A 31 8.55 5.32 19.20
C GLN A 31 7.88 6.15 18.10
N PRO A 32 7.74 7.48 18.30
CA PRO A 32 7.28 8.37 17.23
C PRO A 32 8.25 8.35 16.05
N VAL A 33 7.71 8.22 14.84
CA VAL A 33 8.48 8.21 13.59
C VAL A 33 7.71 8.88 12.44
N VAL A 34 8.47 9.38 11.48
CA VAL A 34 7.98 9.74 10.15
C VAL A 34 8.10 8.50 9.25
N TRP A 35 7.02 8.14 8.58
CA TRP A 35 6.98 7.00 7.66
C TRP A 35 7.23 7.43 6.23
N ALA A 36 7.98 6.62 5.50
CA ALA A 36 8.07 6.67 4.05
C ALA A 36 7.94 5.26 3.48
N VAL A 37 7.62 5.19 2.19
CA VAL A 37 7.56 3.96 1.42
C VAL A 37 8.49 4.10 0.22
N ASP A 38 9.17 3.02 -0.16
CA ASP A 38 9.96 3.00 -1.38
C ASP A 38 9.10 2.96 -2.65
N ASP A 39 9.70 3.30 -3.79
CA ASP A 39 9.01 3.33 -5.08
C ASP A 39 8.48 1.95 -5.48
N GLN A 40 9.11 0.86 -5.06
CA GLN A 40 8.66 -0.50 -5.38
C GLN A 40 7.31 -0.83 -4.76
N ARG A 41 7.02 -0.30 -3.58
CA ARG A 41 5.78 -0.53 -2.83
C ARG A 41 4.81 0.66 -2.84
N LEU A 42 5.15 1.73 -3.56
CA LEU A 42 4.34 2.95 -3.63
C LEU A 42 2.89 2.67 -4.07
N HIS A 43 2.66 1.68 -4.94
CA HIS A 43 1.32 1.29 -5.38
C HIS A 43 0.35 0.94 -4.24
N ASN A 44 0.85 0.50 -3.08
CA ASN A 44 0.02 0.25 -1.89
C ASN A 44 -0.61 1.52 -1.31
N PHE A 45 -0.08 2.69 -1.67
CA PHE A 45 -0.46 3.99 -1.13
C PHE A 45 -1.06 4.93 -2.17
N LEU A 46 -1.14 4.53 -3.44
CA LEU A 46 -1.83 5.27 -4.50
C LEU A 46 -3.36 5.11 -4.42
N LEU A 47 -3.89 5.16 -3.20
CA LEU A 47 -5.30 5.01 -2.86
C LEU A 47 -5.64 5.97 -1.71
N PRO A 48 -6.91 6.40 -1.57
CA PRO A 48 -7.34 7.16 -0.40
C PRO A 48 -6.88 6.49 0.89
N ARG A 49 -6.47 7.29 1.86
CA ARG A 49 -5.86 6.84 3.11
C ARG A 49 -6.66 5.75 3.82
N ASP A 50 -7.99 5.91 3.85
CA ASP A 50 -8.88 5.00 4.57
C ASP A 50 -9.42 3.84 3.72
N CYS A 51 -9.07 3.80 2.42
CA CYS A 51 -9.48 2.71 1.54
C CYS A 51 -8.89 1.37 2.04
N PRO A 52 -9.73 0.38 2.38
CA PRO A 52 -9.25 -0.96 2.71
C PRO A 52 -8.71 -1.63 1.45
N ARG A 53 -7.59 -2.34 1.57
CA ARG A 53 -6.96 -3.05 0.46
C ARG A 53 -6.20 -4.26 0.90
N VAL A 54 -6.19 -5.24 0.00
CA VAL A 54 -5.34 -6.42 0.07
C VAL A 54 -4.44 -6.37 -1.16
N THR A 55 -3.13 -6.27 -0.93
CA THR A 55 -2.12 -6.33 -1.98
C THR A 55 -1.37 -7.64 -1.88
N PHE A 56 -1.08 -8.26 -3.01
CA PHE A 56 -0.28 -9.48 -3.05
C PHE A 56 0.56 -9.54 -4.33
N TYR A 57 1.69 -10.23 -4.24
CA TYR A 57 2.69 -10.29 -5.30
C TYR A 57 3.56 -11.55 -5.13
N PRO A 58 4.24 -12.01 -6.21
CA PRO A 58 5.10 -13.17 -6.13
C PRO A 58 6.19 -13.03 -5.07
N ALA A 59 6.44 -14.09 -4.33
CA ALA A 59 7.62 -14.31 -3.51
C ALA A 59 8.56 -15.29 -4.22
N GLN A 60 9.77 -15.43 -3.74
CA GLN A 60 10.74 -16.39 -4.28
C GLN A 60 10.23 -17.83 -4.18
N GLU A 61 9.51 -18.13 -3.09
CA GLU A 61 8.96 -19.47 -2.82
C GLU A 61 7.49 -19.62 -3.26
N SER A 62 6.96 -18.68 -4.04
CA SER A 62 5.56 -18.76 -4.48
C SER A 62 5.32 -19.97 -5.36
N THR A 63 4.29 -20.76 -5.01
CA THR A 63 3.89 -21.93 -5.78
C THR A 63 3.18 -21.53 -7.07
N GLU A 64 3.35 -22.33 -8.13
CA GLU A 64 2.65 -22.11 -9.40
C GLU A 64 1.12 -22.16 -9.24
N SER A 65 0.64 -23.01 -8.33
CA SER A 65 -0.78 -23.11 -8.00
C SER A 65 -1.35 -21.81 -7.45
N ASP A 66 -0.66 -21.19 -6.48
CA ASP A 66 -1.09 -19.93 -5.88
C ASP A 66 -1.00 -18.77 -6.87
N LEU A 67 0.10 -18.72 -7.63
CA LEU A 67 0.26 -17.72 -8.69
C LEU A 67 -0.91 -17.80 -9.70
N ARG A 68 -1.22 -18.99 -10.18
CA ARG A 68 -2.32 -19.21 -11.13
C ARG A 68 -3.68 -18.88 -10.54
N THR A 69 -3.93 -19.29 -9.30
CA THR A 69 -5.23 -19.12 -8.63
C THR A 69 -5.49 -17.66 -8.25
N LEU A 70 -4.49 -16.97 -7.74
CA LEU A 70 -4.67 -15.63 -7.17
C LEU A 70 -4.31 -14.51 -8.13
N MET A 71 -3.29 -14.69 -8.97
CA MET A 71 -2.82 -13.67 -9.90
C MET A 71 -3.28 -13.88 -11.35
N GLY A 72 -3.94 -15.01 -11.64
CA GLY A 72 -4.50 -15.31 -12.97
C GLY A 72 -3.64 -16.30 -13.78
N PRO A 73 -4.06 -16.59 -15.05
CA PRO A 73 -3.43 -17.61 -15.87
C PRO A 73 -1.95 -17.32 -16.14
N SER A 74 -1.22 -18.38 -16.49
CA SER A 74 0.19 -18.32 -16.89
C SER A 74 0.42 -17.26 -17.96
N GLY A 75 1.39 -16.39 -17.77
CA GLY A 75 1.69 -15.28 -18.69
C GLY A 75 1.13 -13.93 -18.23
N CYS A 76 0.45 -13.87 -17.10
CA CYS A 76 0.13 -12.58 -16.47
C CYS A 76 1.43 -11.85 -16.12
N THR A 77 1.62 -10.68 -16.70
CA THR A 77 2.85 -9.89 -16.55
C THR A 77 2.76 -8.83 -15.44
N VAL A 78 1.64 -8.83 -14.68
CA VAL A 78 1.52 -7.89 -13.57
C VAL A 78 2.45 -8.27 -12.43
N ARG A 79 3.12 -7.29 -11.87
CA ARG A 79 4.05 -7.50 -10.77
C ARG A 79 3.38 -7.63 -9.40
N ALA A 80 2.15 -7.12 -9.28
CA ALA A 80 1.34 -7.18 -8.07
C ALA A 80 -0.14 -7.01 -8.42
N VAL A 81 -1.01 -7.39 -7.49
CA VAL A 81 -2.45 -7.12 -7.52
C VAL A 81 -2.79 -6.30 -6.28
N VAL A 82 -3.48 -5.18 -6.47
CA VAL A 82 -4.11 -4.39 -5.40
C VAL A 82 -5.61 -4.59 -5.50
N ALA A 83 -6.21 -5.25 -4.52
CA ALA A 83 -7.65 -5.45 -4.45
C ALA A 83 -8.30 -4.45 -3.48
N ILE A 84 -9.41 -3.87 -3.92
CA ILE A 84 -10.27 -2.99 -3.11
C ILE A 84 -11.73 -3.43 -3.23
N GLU A 85 -12.56 -3.03 -2.29
CA GLU A 85 -14.00 -3.24 -2.43
C GLU A 85 -14.61 -2.31 -3.47
N SER A 86 -15.54 -2.84 -4.28
CA SER A 86 -16.21 -2.08 -5.36
C SER A 86 -16.90 -0.80 -4.88
N ALA A 87 -17.34 -0.76 -3.62
CA ALA A 87 -17.93 0.41 -2.99
C ALA A 87 -16.96 1.60 -2.87
N TRP A 88 -15.65 1.34 -2.89
CA TRP A 88 -14.61 2.38 -2.82
C TRP A 88 -14.22 2.93 -4.19
N PHE A 89 -14.64 2.29 -5.29
CA PHE A 89 -14.18 2.63 -6.64
C PHE A 89 -14.38 4.10 -6.99
N LYS A 90 -15.60 4.64 -6.72
CA LYS A 90 -15.88 6.06 -7.00
C LYS A 90 -14.92 6.98 -6.24
N ARG A 91 -14.68 6.71 -4.95
CA ARG A 91 -13.79 7.51 -4.11
C ARG A 91 -12.33 7.42 -4.59
N VAL A 92 -11.89 6.24 -5.05
CA VAL A 92 -10.55 6.06 -5.62
C VAL A 92 -10.39 6.82 -6.94
N ARG A 93 -11.38 6.73 -7.83
CA ARG A 93 -11.38 7.44 -9.11
C ARG A 93 -11.34 8.96 -8.95
N ASP A 94 -12.06 9.49 -7.95
CA ASP A 94 -12.22 10.93 -7.73
C ASP A 94 -11.13 11.49 -6.77
N ALA A 95 -10.23 10.63 -6.27
CA ALA A 95 -9.19 11.01 -5.31
C ALA A 95 -8.06 11.81 -5.95
N ARG A 96 -7.49 12.72 -5.17
CA ARG A 96 -6.22 13.40 -5.46
C ARG A 96 -5.23 13.10 -4.36
N LEU A 97 -4.03 12.73 -4.73
CA LEU A 97 -2.96 12.42 -3.80
C LEU A 97 -1.74 13.29 -4.08
N PHE A 98 -0.93 13.48 -3.06
CA PHE A 98 0.32 14.22 -3.12
C PHE A 98 1.44 13.29 -2.67
N LEU A 99 2.38 13.04 -3.58
CA LEU A 99 3.58 12.24 -3.34
C LEU A 99 4.69 13.19 -2.92
N TYR A 100 5.01 13.18 -1.65
CA TYR A 100 6.12 13.93 -1.10
C TYR A 100 7.38 13.08 -1.21
N ARG A 101 8.33 13.49 -2.06
CA ARG A 101 9.62 12.80 -2.17
C ARG A 101 10.47 13.13 -0.96
N MET A 102 10.89 12.09 -0.26
CA MET A 102 11.62 12.22 1.00
C MET A 102 13.14 12.07 0.78
N PRO A 103 13.99 12.78 1.55
CA PRO A 103 15.44 12.62 1.51
C PRO A 103 15.83 11.26 2.09
N PRO A 104 16.38 10.31 1.29
CA PRO A 104 16.59 8.94 1.76
C PRO A 104 17.69 8.81 2.82
N ASP A 105 18.62 9.75 2.89
CA ASP A 105 19.69 9.83 3.89
C ASP A 105 19.19 10.10 5.32
N GLN A 106 17.93 10.50 5.49
CA GLN A 106 17.29 10.74 6.78
C GLN A 106 16.42 9.56 7.25
N PHE A 107 16.40 8.48 6.51
CA PHE A 107 15.57 7.31 6.79
C PHE A 107 16.38 6.04 6.94
N GLU A 108 15.87 5.13 7.75
CA GLU A 108 16.35 3.76 7.88
C GLU A 108 15.25 2.75 7.49
N ILE A 109 15.65 1.57 7.06
CA ILE A 109 14.72 0.52 6.66
C ILE A 109 14.05 -0.05 7.92
N ALA A 110 12.73 0.03 7.99
CA ALA A 110 11.93 -0.60 9.03
C ALA A 110 11.46 -2.00 8.61
N ASP A 111 11.06 -2.16 7.34
CA ASP A 111 10.66 -3.45 6.76
C ASP A 111 10.98 -3.45 5.27
N ALA A 112 11.98 -4.20 4.87
CA ALA A 112 12.43 -4.28 3.49
C ALA A 112 11.40 -4.98 2.58
N ALA A 113 10.65 -5.96 3.09
CA ALA A 113 9.64 -6.67 2.31
C ALA A 113 8.42 -5.77 2.02
N ALA A 114 7.98 -5.01 3.02
CA ALA A 114 6.90 -4.05 2.88
C ALA A 114 7.33 -2.72 2.24
N GLY A 115 8.64 -2.49 2.08
CA GLY A 115 9.19 -1.24 1.55
C GLY A 115 9.03 -0.06 2.51
N TYR A 116 8.98 -0.31 3.81
CA TYR A 116 8.80 0.73 4.82
C TYR A 116 10.13 1.28 5.33
N TRP A 117 10.17 2.60 5.40
CA TRP A 117 11.28 3.37 5.91
C TRP A 117 10.79 4.33 6.99
N ILE A 118 11.61 4.58 7.99
CA ILE A 118 11.27 5.44 9.12
C ILE A 118 12.36 6.45 9.42
N SER A 119 11.95 7.60 9.94
CA SER A 119 12.85 8.60 10.53
C SER A 119 12.34 9.00 11.91
N PRO A 120 13.19 8.99 12.95
CA PRO A 120 12.81 9.47 14.28
C PRO A 120 12.83 11.01 14.40
N ARG A 121 13.17 11.72 13.32
CA ARG A 121 13.29 13.18 13.28
C ARG A 121 12.21 13.78 12.38
N SER A 122 11.95 15.07 12.58
CA SER A 122 11.18 15.86 11.63
C SER A 122 11.89 15.90 10.28
N VAL A 123 11.14 15.72 9.19
CA VAL A 123 11.69 15.64 7.84
C VAL A 123 10.93 16.58 6.91
N SER A 124 11.66 17.46 6.21
CA SER A 124 11.11 18.25 5.12
C SER A 124 11.24 17.49 3.80
N PRO A 125 10.18 17.40 2.99
CA PRO A 125 10.25 16.75 1.69
C PRO A 125 11.13 17.54 0.72
N LEU A 126 11.72 16.83 -0.25
CA LEU A 126 12.52 17.45 -1.32
C LEU A 126 11.64 18.14 -2.37
N ASP A 127 10.51 17.52 -2.69
CA ASP A 127 9.51 18.04 -3.61
C ASP A 127 8.16 17.34 -3.38
N VAL A 128 7.12 17.77 -4.12
CA VAL A 128 5.79 17.16 -4.10
C VAL A 128 5.25 17.07 -5.52
N VAL A 129 4.71 15.89 -5.85
CA VAL A 129 4.03 15.63 -7.12
C VAL A 129 2.56 15.33 -6.86
N GLU A 130 1.68 15.96 -7.61
CA GLU A 130 0.24 15.70 -7.54
C GLU A 130 -0.14 14.52 -8.44
N VAL A 131 -0.92 13.58 -7.90
CA VAL A 131 -1.52 12.45 -8.60
C VAL A 131 -3.02 12.69 -8.69
N ASN A 132 -3.49 12.98 -9.90
CA ASN A 132 -4.90 13.25 -10.19
C ASN A 132 -5.66 12.02 -10.69
N ASP A 133 -4.94 10.97 -11.09
CA ASP A 133 -5.48 9.69 -11.53
C ASP A 133 -4.74 8.55 -10.82
N CYS A 134 -5.31 8.14 -9.69
CA CYS A 134 -4.77 7.04 -8.90
C CYS A 134 -4.81 5.70 -9.65
N ILE A 135 -5.84 5.49 -10.49
CA ILE A 135 -6.03 4.25 -11.23
C ILE A 135 -4.95 4.13 -12.31
N ALA A 136 -4.77 5.18 -13.13
CA ALA A 136 -3.70 5.22 -14.13
C ALA A 136 -2.34 5.00 -13.48
N SER A 137 -2.05 5.70 -12.37
CA SER A 137 -0.78 5.58 -11.67
C SER A 137 -0.49 4.17 -11.11
N ILE A 138 -1.52 3.41 -10.74
CA ILE A 138 -1.39 2.01 -10.33
C ILE A 138 -1.09 1.13 -11.56
N VAL A 139 -1.86 1.31 -12.64
CA VAL A 139 -1.75 0.48 -13.87
C VAL A 139 -0.41 0.70 -14.58
N GLU A 140 0.07 1.95 -14.68
CA GLU A 140 1.37 2.31 -15.26
C GLU A 140 2.55 1.64 -14.55
N ARG A 141 2.35 1.25 -13.28
CA ARG A 141 3.33 0.49 -12.48
C ARG A 141 3.25 -1.02 -12.71
N GLN A 142 2.50 -1.48 -13.71
CA GLN A 142 2.24 -2.90 -13.99
C GLN A 142 1.57 -3.63 -12.80
N VAL A 143 0.69 -2.92 -12.11
CA VAL A 143 -0.10 -3.44 -10.99
C VAL A 143 -1.56 -3.54 -11.41
N GLU A 144 -2.18 -4.70 -11.19
CA GLU A 144 -3.61 -4.90 -11.41
C GLU A 144 -4.41 -4.24 -10.28
N LEU A 145 -5.39 -3.42 -10.62
CA LEU A 145 -6.41 -2.98 -9.66
C LEU A 145 -7.63 -3.91 -9.77
N ARG A 146 -7.87 -4.69 -8.73
CA ARG A 146 -8.96 -5.66 -8.67
C ARG A 146 -10.11 -5.15 -7.80
N LEU A 147 -11.32 -5.16 -8.34
CA LEU A 147 -12.54 -4.78 -7.63
C LEU A 147 -13.28 -6.03 -7.17
N VAL A 148 -13.58 -6.11 -5.86
CA VAL A 148 -14.31 -7.23 -5.26
C VAL A 148 -15.49 -6.72 -4.42
N PRO A 149 -16.58 -7.48 -4.27
CA PRO A 149 -17.70 -7.09 -3.40
C PRO A 149 -17.34 -7.05 -1.91
N SER A 150 -16.41 -7.91 -1.49
CA SER A 150 -15.87 -8.01 -0.13
C SER A 150 -14.42 -8.46 -0.19
N LEU A 151 -13.56 -7.86 0.62
CA LEU A 151 -12.14 -8.21 0.71
C LEU A 151 -11.88 -9.48 1.53
N TRP A 152 -12.81 -9.88 2.40
CA TRP A 152 -12.54 -10.96 3.36
C TRP A 152 -12.23 -12.32 2.74
N PRO A 153 -12.99 -12.83 1.74
CA PRO A 153 -12.66 -14.10 1.09
C PRO A 153 -11.27 -14.09 0.43
N LEU A 154 -10.95 -12.97 -0.26
CA LEU A 154 -9.65 -12.81 -0.90
C LEU A 154 -8.52 -12.70 0.12
N ARG A 155 -8.71 -11.89 1.16
CA ARG A 155 -7.74 -11.76 2.27
C ARG A 155 -7.43 -13.13 2.88
N ASP A 156 -8.45 -13.91 3.18
CA ASP A 156 -8.27 -15.22 3.79
C ASP A 156 -7.56 -16.23 2.86
N ALA A 157 -7.80 -16.13 1.55
CA ALA A 157 -7.08 -16.93 0.56
C ALA A 157 -5.61 -16.52 0.45
N VAL A 158 -5.34 -15.22 0.35
CA VAL A 158 -3.99 -14.67 0.21
C VAL A 158 -3.13 -14.96 1.45
N VAL A 159 -3.68 -14.81 2.66
CA VAL A 159 -2.95 -15.07 3.92
C VAL A 159 -2.54 -16.56 4.06
N ARG A 160 -3.29 -17.46 3.42
CA ARG A 160 -2.96 -18.91 3.41
C ARG A 160 -2.07 -19.32 2.23
N SER A 161 -1.81 -18.42 1.31
CA SER A 161 -1.01 -18.68 0.11
C SER A 161 0.48 -18.53 0.38
N SER A 162 1.28 -18.91 -0.60
CA SER A 162 2.73 -18.71 -0.64
C SER A 162 3.14 -17.33 -1.18
N LEU A 163 2.18 -16.44 -1.47
CA LEU A 163 2.46 -15.10 -1.97
C LEU A 163 2.86 -14.14 -0.84
N ASN A 164 3.67 -13.15 -1.16
CA ASN A 164 3.82 -11.98 -0.32
C ASN A 164 2.54 -11.14 -0.34
N PHE A 165 2.18 -10.57 0.79
CA PHE A 165 0.95 -9.78 0.89
C PHE A 165 1.06 -8.62 1.88
N SER A 166 0.13 -7.67 1.73
CA SER A 166 -0.13 -6.58 2.68
C SER A 166 -1.63 -6.35 2.80
N CYS A 167 -2.13 -6.24 4.03
CA CYS A 167 -3.52 -5.95 4.34
C CYS A 167 -3.60 -4.61 5.06
N ILE A 168 -4.10 -3.57 4.39
CA ILE A 168 -4.11 -2.21 4.91
C ILE A 168 -5.54 -1.75 5.16
N ARG A 169 -5.79 -1.12 6.32
CA ARG A 169 -7.09 -0.53 6.67
C ARG A 169 -8.27 -1.51 6.65
N MET A 170 -8.06 -2.78 6.90
CA MET A 170 -9.12 -3.81 6.91
C MET A 170 -10.28 -3.50 7.85
N ARG A 171 -10.08 -2.69 8.90
CA ARG A 171 -11.15 -2.21 9.78
C ARG A 171 -12.22 -1.37 9.06
N ASN A 172 -11.89 -0.81 7.88
CA ASN A 172 -12.79 -0.02 7.06
C ASN A 172 -13.45 -0.86 5.94
N ALA A 173 -13.09 -2.13 5.83
CA ALA A 173 -13.76 -3.06 4.92
C ALA A 173 -15.20 -3.34 5.38
N ARG A 174 -16.05 -3.75 4.44
CA ARG A 174 -17.40 -4.22 4.75
C ARG A 174 -17.35 -5.24 5.88
N ALA A 175 -18.35 -5.21 6.76
CA ALA A 175 -18.44 -6.19 7.84
C ALA A 175 -18.35 -7.62 7.31
N ARG A 176 -17.61 -8.48 8.01
CA ARG A 176 -17.46 -9.89 7.64
C ARG A 176 -18.80 -10.59 7.82
N GLU A 177 -19.28 -11.27 6.80
CA GLU A 177 -20.51 -12.06 6.89
C GLU A 177 -20.32 -13.18 7.92
N GLY A 178 -21.27 -13.34 8.85
CA GLY A 178 -21.23 -14.37 9.90
C GLY A 178 -20.59 -13.93 11.22
N THR A 179 -20.12 -12.69 11.36
CA THR A 179 -19.73 -12.12 12.65
C THR A 179 -20.88 -11.27 13.14
N THR A 180 -21.82 -11.88 13.87
CA THR A 180 -22.80 -11.13 14.67
C THR A 180 -22.04 -10.41 15.78
N PRO A 181 -22.38 -9.14 16.08
CA PRO A 181 -21.73 -8.38 17.14
C PRO A 181 -21.92 -8.98 18.50
#